data_06d9d5f08a8cd74b23eab65f11c7747a
#
_entry.id   06d9d5f08a8cd74b23eab65f11c7747a
#
_cell.length_a   1.000
_cell.length_b   1.000
_cell.length_c   1.000
_cell.angle_alpha   90.00
_cell.angle_beta   90.00
_cell.angle_gamma   90.00
#
_symmetry.space_group_name_H-M   'P 1'
#
loop_
_entity.id
_entity.type
_entity.pdbx_description
1 polymer ?
#
loop_
_entity_poly.entity_id
_entity_poly.type
_entity_poly.pdbx_seq_one_letter_code
_entity_poly.pdbx_strand_id
1 'polypeptide(L)'
;MQTFINVVGSLSDFLWGVPMIIVMLLGGSFLIYRTRAWVFKNFGYIWSNTFGKIFKKSEATTADEKSISPVQAVSTALAGTIGAGNIVGVATAIKLGGPGAIFWLWIAALVNMTTKFAEITLAVATREKNEKDEFSGGPMYYLENGLNMRWLAIMFSVFGAIAILGTGSLVQSNAMANSINTITGIDLRIIGVVIMILMVIIIIGGIKRIGAFAEKIVPLMSVLYLGATIVILVIYRRQLGSALGFIVTDAFKPTAAVGGFAGATVLMTIRHGLARGIFSNEAGLGSAPMAHAAAHTDHPVRQGMWGAIEVFVSSILICTMTALVIICSGLWSDANVDANRLTAAAFEKALPVGGEMIVSLGLMLFAFTTLVSWYYYGDKCISYITKSKTIRSIYKAVYIIFSVVGSLGGLKFVWSISDVANALMVIPNFIGLILLSKQLVWLIKDFNKNYKDTGKLGNYNWTFDNHWGAVFNKRKVKETQVFEPYDYDN
;
A
#
# COMPACT_ATOMS: atom_id res chain seq x y z
N MET A 1 2.91 17.52 28.24
CA MET A 1 3.03 16.35 27.35
C MET A 1 1.67 15.73 27.04
N GLN A 2 0.83 15.41 28.04
CA GLN A 2 -0.50 14.80 27.82
C GLN A 2 -1.41 15.66 26.94
N THR A 3 -1.47 16.98 27.18
CA THR A 3 -2.27 17.92 26.37
C THR A 3 -1.84 17.91 24.89
N PHE A 4 -0.56 17.84 24.62
CA PHE A 4 -0.03 17.78 23.25
C PHE A 4 -0.40 16.46 22.57
N ILE A 5 -0.29 15.33 23.27
CA ILE A 5 -0.72 14.01 22.76
C ILE A 5 -2.21 14.03 22.41
N ASN A 6 -3.04 14.61 23.28
CA ASN A 6 -4.48 14.73 23.03
C ASN A 6 -4.79 15.60 21.81
N VAL A 7 -4.10 16.73 21.64
CA VAL A 7 -4.27 17.62 20.47
C VAL A 7 -3.87 16.90 19.17
N VAL A 8 -2.72 16.23 19.15
CA VAL A 8 -2.25 15.48 17.98
C VAL A 8 -3.20 14.31 17.69
N GLY A 9 -3.68 13.61 18.72
CA GLY A 9 -4.68 12.55 18.57
C GLY A 9 -5.99 13.07 17.97
N SER A 10 -6.53 14.17 18.50
CA SER A 10 -7.74 14.80 17.96
C SER A 10 -7.56 15.27 16.51
N LEU A 11 -6.37 15.79 16.17
CA LEU A 11 -6.04 16.18 14.80
C LEU A 11 -5.98 14.96 13.87
N SER A 12 -5.37 13.86 14.32
CA SER A 12 -5.37 12.59 13.58
C SER A 12 -6.79 12.09 13.32
N ASP A 13 -7.64 12.06 14.36
CA ASP A 13 -9.04 11.64 14.26
C ASP A 13 -9.84 12.52 13.29
N PHE A 14 -9.61 13.84 13.31
CA PHE A 14 -10.23 14.77 12.37
C PHE A 14 -9.76 14.51 10.94
N LEU A 15 -8.46 14.43 10.71
CA LEU A 15 -7.89 14.24 9.37
C LEU A 15 -8.32 12.91 8.75
N TRP A 16 -8.23 11.79 9.50
CA TRP A 16 -8.68 10.47 9.06
C TRP A 16 -10.20 10.26 9.12
N GLY A 17 -10.92 11.27 9.56
CA GLY A 17 -12.36 11.29 9.55
C GLY A 17 -12.95 11.61 8.17
N VAL A 18 -14.08 12.32 8.20
CA VAL A 18 -14.84 12.71 7.00
C VAL A 18 -14.01 13.45 5.94
N PRO A 19 -13.08 14.40 6.29
CA PRO A 19 -12.31 15.11 5.29
C PRO A 19 -11.49 14.20 4.38
N MET A 20 -10.75 13.26 4.95
CA MET A 20 -9.91 12.33 4.16
C MET A 20 -10.75 11.38 3.31
N ILE A 21 -11.85 10.88 3.85
CA ILE A 21 -12.80 10.04 3.12
C ILE A 21 -13.31 10.78 1.88
N ILE A 22 -13.70 12.05 2.03
CA ILE A 22 -14.18 12.89 0.92
C ILE A 22 -13.08 13.06 -0.13
N VAL A 23 -11.87 13.46 0.27
CA VAL A 23 -10.74 13.65 -0.65
C VAL A 23 -10.45 12.40 -1.46
N MET A 24 -10.39 11.25 -0.80
CA MET A 24 -10.01 10.00 -1.46
C MET A 24 -11.13 9.42 -2.33
N LEU A 25 -12.38 9.45 -1.86
CA LEU A 25 -13.50 8.96 -2.67
C LEU A 25 -13.80 9.88 -3.85
N LEU A 26 -13.88 11.20 -3.62
CA LEU A 26 -14.15 12.13 -4.72
C LEU A 26 -12.98 12.22 -5.68
N GLY A 27 -11.75 12.29 -5.17
CA GLY A 27 -10.55 12.31 -6.01
C GLY A 27 -10.39 11.04 -6.83
N GLY A 28 -10.57 9.88 -6.21
CA GLY A 28 -10.53 8.60 -6.93
C GLY A 28 -11.68 8.42 -7.92
N SER A 29 -12.91 8.83 -7.56
CA SER A 29 -14.05 8.83 -8.48
C SER A 29 -13.84 9.78 -9.66
N PHE A 30 -13.24 10.94 -9.42
CA PHE A 30 -12.82 11.86 -10.48
C PHE A 30 -11.82 11.18 -11.43
N LEU A 31 -10.84 10.45 -10.93
CA LEU A 31 -9.89 9.70 -11.76
C LEU A 31 -10.58 8.60 -12.56
N ILE A 32 -11.56 7.88 -11.99
CA ILE A 32 -12.37 6.89 -12.71
C ILE A 32 -13.11 7.58 -13.86
N TYR A 33 -13.75 8.71 -13.60
CA TYR A 33 -14.46 9.49 -14.63
C TYR A 33 -13.50 9.97 -15.72
N ARG A 34 -12.37 10.60 -15.38
CA ARG A 34 -11.36 11.11 -16.30
C ARG A 34 -10.77 10.02 -17.20
N THR A 35 -10.47 8.86 -16.64
CA THR A 35 -9.93 7.70 -17.39
C THR A 35 -11.04 6.90 -18.09
N ARG A 36 -12.31 7.34 -18.03
CA ARG A 36 -13.47 6.61 -18.58
C ARG A 36 -13.55 5.17 -18.07
N ALA A 37 -13.24 4.97 -16.79
CA ALA A 37 -13.22 3.67 -16.12
C ALA A 37 -12.29 2.65 -16.83
N TRP A 38 -11.17 3.09 -17.37
CA TRP A 38 -10.25 2.27 -18.16
C TRP A 38 -9.79 1.00 -17.42
N VAL A 39 -9.48 1.11 -16.13
CA VAL A 39 -9.04 -0.02 -15.29
C VAL A 39 -10.09 -1.12 -15.29
N PHE A 40 -11.36 -0.77 -15.09
CA PHE A 40 -12.46 -1.75 -15.02
C PHE A 40 -12.78 -2.34 -16.40
N LYS A 41 -12.83 -1.51 -17.44
CA LYS A 41 -13.09 -1.97 -18.81
C LYS A 41 -12.03 -2.89 -19.36
N ASN A 42 -10.79 -2.75 -18.87
CA ASN A 42 -9.64 -3.55 -19.30
C ASN A 42 -9.18 -4.54 -18.22
N PHE A 43 -9.97 -4.83 -17.20
CA PHE A 43 -9.53 -5.67 -16.07
C PHE A 43 -9.05 -7.05 -16.52
N GLY A 44 -9.75 -7.70 -17.45
CA GLY A 44 -9.31 -8.98 -18.02
C GLY A 44 -7.96 -8.88 -18.75
N TYR A 45 -7.73 -7.79 -19.50
CA TYR A 45 -6.43 -7.52 -20.13
C TYR A 45 -5.34 -7.28 -19.07
N ILE A 46 -5.65 -6.49 -18.04
CA ILE A 46 -4.74 -6.21 -16.91
C ILE A 46 -4.36 -7.52 -16.24
N TRP A 47 -5.35 -8.34 -15.88
CA TRP A 47 -5.12 -9.64 -15.24
C TRP A 47 -4.21 -10.55 -16.05
N SER A 48 -4.49 -10.72 -17.33
CA SER A 48 -3.72 -11.59 -18.22
C SER A 48 -2.29 -11.10 -18.47
N ASN A 49 -2.06 -9.77 -18.44
CA ASN A 49 -0.73 -9.17 -18.66
C ASN A 49 0.06 -8.88 -17.38
N THR A 50 -0.51 -9.18 -16.22
CA THR A 50 0.14 -9.10 -14.91
C THR A 50 0.25 -10.48 -14.27
N PHE A 51 -0.73 -10.90 -13.50
CA PHE A 51 -0.76 -12.20 -12.83
C PHE A 51 -0.63 -13.39 -13.80
N GLY A 52 -1.29 -13.33 -14.95
CA GLY A 52 -1.22 -14.39 -15.97
C GLY A 52 0.18 -14.59 -16.57
N LYS A 53 1.09 -13.63 -16.41
CA LYS A 53 2.48 -13.73 -16.87
C LYS A 53 3.48 -14.11 -15.78
N ILE A 54 3.13 -14.06 -14.51
CA ILE A 54 4.04 -14.42 -13.40
C ILE A 54 4.54 -15.86 -13.57
N PHE A 55 3.67 -16.78 -13.98
CA PHE A 55 3.98 -18.20 -14.14
C PHE A 55 4.56 -18.55 -15.54
N LYS A 56 4.49 -17.63 -16.49
CA LYS A 56 5.21 -17.80 -17.76
C LYS A 56 6.61 -17.26 -17.54
N LYS A 57 7.63 -18.13 -17.69
CA LYS A 57 9.02 -17.71 -17.67
C LYS A 57 9.14 -16.51 -18.61
N SER A 58 9.18 -15.32 -18.04
CA SER A 58 9.49 -14.12 -18.80
C SER A 58 10.83 -14.43 -19.45
N GLU A 59 10.92 -14.30 -20.77
CA GLU A 59 12.22 -14.09 -21.39
C GLU A 59 12.80 -12.91 -20.62
N ALA A 60 13.75 -13.24 -19.73
CA ALA A 60 14.45 -12.25 -18.95
C ALA A 60 15.25 -11.44 -19.97
N THR A 61 14.59 -10.44 -20.54
CA THR A 61 15.28 -9.37 -21.23
C THR A 61 16.30 -8.88 -20.23
N THR A 62 17.54 -8.91 -20.64
CA THR A 62 18.72 -8.49 -19.89
C THR A 62 18.39 -7.23 -19.11
N ALA A 63 17.97 -7.41 -17.86
CA ALA A 63 17.66 -6.30 -16.98
C ALA A 63 18.99 -5.53 -16.86
N ASP A 64 18.92 -4.24 -17.11
CA ASP A 64 20.01 -3.33 -16.79
C ASP A 64 20.39 -3.64 -15.34
N GLU A 65 21.67 -3.96 -15.07
CA GLU A 65 22.13 -4.43 -13.76
C GLU A 65 21.70 -3.54 -12.59
N LYS A 66 21.18 -2.36 -12.86
CA LYS A 66 20.83 -1.32 -11.87
C LYS A 66 19.33 -1.14 -11.62
N SER A 67 18.45 -1.82 -12.37
CA SER A 67 16.99 -1.79 -12.19
C SER A 67 16.46 -3.12 -11.61
N ILE A 68 15.21 -3.11 -11.14
CA ILE A 68 14.51 -4.32 -10.67
C ILE A 68 13.45 -4.75 -11.67
N SER A 69 13.08 -6.03 -11.66
CA SER A 69 12.01 -6.53 -12.51
C SER A 69 10.65 -5.94 -12.10
N PRO A 70 9.65 -5.87 -13.01
CA PRO A 70 8.28 -5.50 -12.64
C PRO A 70 7.69 -6.36 -11.53
N VAL A 71 8.03 -7.66 -11.48
CA VAL A 71 7.60 -8.59 -10.43
C VAL A 71 8.25 -8.25 -9.09
N GLN A 72 9.53 -7.91 -9.08
CA GLN A 72 10.21 -7.46 -7.86
C GLN A 72 9.63 -6.13 -7.34
N ALA A 73 9.29 -5.21 -8.24
CA ALA A 73 8.68 -3.94 -7.87
C ALA A 73 7.29 -4.13 -7.26
N VAL A 74 6.42 -4.94 -7.90
CA VAL A 74 5.09 -5.22 -7.35
C VAL A 74 5.19 -6.04 -6.05
N SER A 75 6.11 -6.98 -5.96
CA SER A 75 6.32 -7.73 -4.71
C SER A 75 6.80 -6.84 -3.58
N THR A 76 7.67 -5.85 -3.88
CA THR A 76 8.09 -4.85 -2.88
C THR A 76 6.92 -3.95 -2.45
N ALA A 77 6.08 -3.54 -3.39
CA ALA A 77 4.89 -2.74 -3.09
C ALA A 77 3.84 -3.56 -2.31
N LEU A 78 3.56 -4.81 -2.71
CA LEU A 78 2.70 -5.72 -1.97
C LEU A 78 3.25 -6.04 -0.57
N ALA A 79 4.57 -6.17 -0.43
CA ALA A 79 5.23 -6.33 0.86
C ALA A 79 4.99 -5.12 1.79
N GLY A 80 4.95 -3.90 1.22
CA GLY A 80 4.56 -2.70 1.95
C GLY A 80 3.09 -2.66 2.31
N THR A 81 2.23 -3.07 1.39
CA THR A 81 0.77 -2.94 1.44
C THR A 81 0.09 -4.05 2.25
N ILE A 82 0.55 -5.32 2.09
CA ILE A 82 0.03 -6.47 2.84
C ILE A 82 0.75 -6.53 4.19
N GLY A 83 0.14 -5.94 5.19
CA GLY A 83 0.71 -5.81 6.54
C GLY A 83 -0.33 -6.11 7.62
N ALA A 84 -0.06 -5.61 8.83
CA ALA A 84 -0.98 -5.71 9.96
C ALA A 84 -2.38 -5.12 9.65
N GLY A 85 -2.46 -4.16 8.71
CA GLY A 85 -3.72 -3.55 8.28
C GLY A 85 -4.73 -4.54 7.68
N ASN A 86 -4.27 -5.56 6.97
CA ASN A 86 -5.13 -6.56 6.31
C ASN A 86 -5.67 -7.63 7.28
N ILE A 87 -5.06 -7.78 8.44
CA ILE A 87 -5.46 -8.73 9.50
C ILE A 87 -6.14 -7.98 10.64
N VAL A 88 -5.38 -7.15 11.37
CA VAL A 88 -5.86 -6.41 12.54
C VAL A 88 -6.76 -5.24 12.14
N GLY A 89 -6.46 -4.56 11.02
CA GLY A 89 -7.28 -3.48 10.50
C GLY A 89 -8.69 -3.92 10.12
N VAL A 90 -8.82 -5.09 9.46
CA VAL A 90 -10.12 -5.69 9.12
C VAL A 90 -10.90 -6.06 10.39
N ALA A 91 -10.24 -6.69 11.35
CA ALA A 91 -10.85 -7.02 12.65
C ALA A 91 -11.35 -5.76 13.37
N THR A 92 -10.56 -4.69 13.36
CA THR A 92 -10.96 -3.39 13.93
C THR A 92 -12.16 -2.78 13.21
N ALA A 93 -12.20 -2.86 11.85
CA ALA A 93 -13.33 -2.36 11.08
C ALA A 93 -14.63 -3.07 11.47
N ILE A 94 -14.59 -4.39 11.58
CA ILE A 94 -15.75 -5.19 11.96
C ILE A 94 -16.15 -4.94 13.43
N LYS A 95 -15.17 -4.84 14.34
CA LYS A 95 -15.42 -4.62 15.77
C LYS A 95 -16.04 -3.25 16.05
N LEU A 96 -15.70 -2.21 15.30
CA LEU A 96 -16.20 -0.84 15.50
C LEU A 96 -17.34 -0.46 14.56
N GLY A 97 -17.37 -1.02 13.35
CA GLY A 97 -18.35 -0.66 12.33
C GLY A 97 -19.35 -1.77 11.98
N GLY A 98 -19.22 -2.95 12.61
CA GLY A 98 -20.02 -4.13 12.28
C GLY A 98 -19.61 -4.80 10.95
N PRO A 99 -20.23 -5.93 10.59
CA PRO A 99 -19.97 -6.66 9.35
C PRO A 99 -20.12 -5.82 8.09
N GLY A 100 -21.06 -4.88 8.06
CA GLY A 100 -21.32 -3.95 6.96
C GLY A 100 -20.13 -3.06 6.58
N ALA A 101 -19.16 -2.86 7.49
CA ALA A 101 -17.95 -2.11 7.21
C ALA A 101 -17.14 -2.72 6.04
N ILE A 102 -17.25 -4.03 5.82
CA ILE A 102 -16.56 -4.72 4.73
C ILE A 102 -17.13 -4.32 3.36
N PHE A 103 -18.43 -4.07 3.24
CA PHE A 103 -19.02 -3.54 2.02
C PHE A 103 -18.38 -2.20 1.63
N TRP A 104 -18.24 -1.29 2.59
CA TRP A 104 -17.61 0.02 2.35
C TRP A 104 -16.10 -0.07 2.10
N LEU A 105 -15.44 -1.07 2.68
CA LEU A 105 -14.05 -1.42 2.33
C LEU A 105 -13.95 -1.83 0.86
N TRP A 106 -14.89 -2.61 0.32
CA TRP A 106 -14.92 -2.95 -1.11
C TRP A 106 -15.13 -1.72 -2.00
N ILE A 107 -16.03 -0.81 -1.60
CA ILE A 107 -16.23 0.45 -2.34
C ILE A 107 -14.93 1.26 -2.38
N ALA A 108 -14.25 1.42 -1.24
CA ALA A 108 -12.95 2.08 -1.18
C ALA A 108 -11.92 1.38 -2.09
N ALA A 109 -11.85 0.06 -2.05
CA ALA A 109 -10.92 -0.70 -2.87
C ALA A 109 -11.16 -0.52 -4.36
N LEU A 110 -12.41 -0.56 -4.82
CA LEU A 110 -12.76 -0.32 -6.22
C LEU A 110 -12.31 1.08 -6.67
N VAL A 111 -12.60 2.12 -5.89
CA VAL A 111 -12.13 3.48 -6.20
C VAL A 111 -10.60 3.55 -6.23
N ASN A 112 -9.97 2.91 -5.26
CA ASN A 112 -8.53 2.92 -5.07
C ASN A 112 -7.75 2.15 -6.15
N MET A 113 -8.35 1.18 -6.85
CA MET A 113 -7.71 0.52 -7.99
C MET A 113 -7.31 1.53 -9.07
N THR A 114 -8.17 2.51 -9.38
CA THR A 114 -7.84 3.56 -10.37
C THR A 114 -6.87 4.58 -9.79
N THR A 115 -6.98 4.92 -8.50
CA THR A 115 -6.05 5.83 -7.82
C THR A 115 -4.63 5.27 -7.85
N LYS A 116 -4.44 4.03 -7.43
CA LYS A 116 -3.14 3.35 -7.42
C LYS A 116 -2.54 3.20 -8.83
N PHE A 117 -3.39 2.85 -9.81
CA PHE A 117 -3.02 2.84 -11.22
C PHE A 117 -2.48 4.20 -11.67
N ALA A 118 -3.17 5.30 -11.32
CA ALA A 118 -2.78 6.66 -11.68
C ALA A 118 -1.45 7.06 -11.03
N GLU A 119 -1.31 6.81 -9.72
CA GLU A 119 -0.09 7.10 -8.95
C GLU A 119 1.14 6.46 -9.58
N ILE A 120 1.06 5.16 -9.86
CA ILE A 120 2.19 4.39 -10.40
C ILE A 120 2.48 4.83 -11.84
N THR A 121 1.45 5.01 -12.66
CA THR A 121 1.63 5.47 -14.05
C THR A 121 2.34 6.81 -14.09
N LEU A 122 1.92 7.79 -13.27
CA LEU A 122 2.56 9.10 -13.23
C LEU A 122 3.96 9.04 -12.62
N ALA A 123 4.18 8.24 -11.59
CA ALA A 123 5.50 8.09 -10.97
C ALA A 123 6.53 7.48 -11.91
N VAL A 124 6.14 6.51 -12.73
CA VAL A 124 7.02 5.93 -13.76
C VAL A 124 7.24 6.92 -14.92
N ALA A 125 6.21 7.68 -15.31
CA ALA A 125 6.30 8.65 -16.38
C ALA A 125 7.27 9.81 -16.06
N THR A 126 7.39 10.17 -14.79
CA THR A 126 8.16 11.35 -14.33
C THR A 126 9.44 10.98 -13.58
N ARG A 127 9.82 9.71 -13.54
CA ARG A 127 11.00 9.23 -12.84
C ARG A 127 12.29 9.71 -13.50
N GLU A 128 13.33 9.77 -12.70
CA GLU A 128 14.69 10.15 -13.11
C GLU A 128 15.70 9.04 -12.78
N LYS A 129 16.88 9.10 -13.35
CA LYS A 129 18.03 8.31 -12.89
C LYS A 129 18.81 9.08 -11.84
N ASN A 130 19.12 8.44 -10.72
CA ASN A 130 19.92 9.01 -9.64
C ASN A 130 21.45 8.92 -9.98
N GLU A 131 22.30 9.41 -9.08
CA GLU A 131 23.77 9.39 -9.23
C GLU A 131 24.37 7.97 -9.40
N LYS A 132 23.61 6.93 -9.02
CA LYS A 132 24.00 5.52 -9.18
C LYS A 132 23.40 4.88 -10.45
N ASP A 133 22.75 5.69 -11.29
CA ASP A 133 22.04 5.26 -12.48
C ASP A 133 20.85 4.32 -12.17
N GLU A 134 20.29 4.39 -10.95
CA GLU A 134 19.07 3.69 -10.53
C GLU A 134 17.84 4.58 -10.74
N PHE A 135 16.72 4.00 -11.15
CA PHE A 135 15.47 4.75 -11.27
C PHE A 135 14.97 5.24 -9.91
N SER A 136 14.56 6.49 -9.86
CA SER A 136 13.95 7.15 -8.71
C SER A 136 12.71 7.92 -9.17
N GLY A 137 11.59 7.66 -8.54
CA GLY A 137 10.30 8.28 -8.84
C GLY A 137 9.37 8.22 -7.63
N GLY A 138 8.18 8.73 -7.80
CA GLY A 138 7.17 8.82 -6.75
C GLY A 138 6.44 10.17 -6.82
N PRO A 139 5.54 10.46 -5.86
CA PRO A 139 4.77 11.71 -5.87
C PRO A 139 5.64 12.97 -5.96
N MET A 140 6.77 13.02 -5.27
CA MET A 140 7.67 14.16 -5.31
C MET A 140 8.16 14.46 -6.73
N TYR A 141 8.40 13.43 -7.55
CA TYR A 141 8.87 13.62 -8.93
C TYR A 141 7.76 14.12 -9.86
N TYR A 142 6.52 13.60 -9.79
CA TYR A 142 5.48 14.14 -10.64
C TYR A 142 4.96 15.51 -10.16
N LEU A 143 5.11 15.85 -8.88
CA LEU A 143 4.82 17.19 -8.39
C LEU A 143 5.87 18.21 -8.87
N GLU A 144 7.16 17.84 -8.88
CA GLU A 144 8.23 18.72 -9.40
C GLU A 144 8.27 18.69 -10.93
N ASN A 145 8.46 17.54 -11.55
CA ASN A 145 8.67 17.41 -12.99
C ASN A 145 7.39 17.61 -13.80
N GLY A 146 6.26 17.10 -13.29
CA GLY A 146 4.97 17.20 -13.97
C GLY A 146 4.27 18.57 -13.79
N LEU A 147 4.36 19.16 -12.61
CA LEU A 147 3.64 20.41 -12.26
C LEU A 147 4.54 21.60 -11.98
N ASN A 148 5.86 21.42 -11.90
CA ASN A 148 6.82 22.45 -11.45
C ASN A 148 6.51 23.00 -10.04
N MET A 149 5.93 22.16 -9.17
CA MET A 149 5.55 22.50 -7.78
C MET A 149 6.51 21.87 -6.78
N ARG A 150 7.80 22.31 -6.80
CA ARG A 150 8.85 21.76 -5.92
C ARG A 150 8.52 21.90 -4.44
N TRP A 151 7.85 22.99 -4.04
CA TRP A 151 7.44 23.18 -2.64
C TRP A 151 6.50 22.09 -2.16
N LEU A 152 5.55 21.67 -3.02
CA LEU A 152 4.59 20.61 -2.72
C LEU A 152 5.26 19.23 -2.70
N ALA A 153 6.26 19.02 -3.56
CA ALA A 153 7.08 17.82 -3.57
C ALA A 153 7.92 17.67 -2.29
N ILE A 154 8.47 18.79 -1.78
CA ILE A 154 9.18 18.82 -0.49
C ILE A 154 8.22 18.53 0.66
N MET A 155 7.01 19.14 0.69
CA MET A 155 5.98 18.84 1.69
C MET A 155 5.65 17.35 1.73
N PHE A 156 5.36 16.75 0.56
CA PHE A 156 5.11 15.31 0.46
C PHE A 156 6.26 14.49 1.07
N SER A 157 7.49 14.82 0.70
CA SER A 157 8.67 14.06 1.14
C SER A 157 8.95 14.22 2.63
N VAL A 158 8.72 15.39 3.22
CA VAL A 158 8.87 15.61 4.67
C VAL A 158 7.82 14.84 5.45
N PHE A 159 6.55 14.94 5.05
CA PHE A 159 5.48 14.18 5.72
C PHE A 159 5.67 12.68 5.53
N GLY A 160 6.07 12.23 4.33
CA GLY A 160 6.39 10.84 4.06
C GLY A 160 7.52 10.32 4.95
N ALA A 161 8.62 11.05 5.08
CA ALA A 161 9.74 10.64 5.92
C ALA A 161 9.33 10.48 7.40
N ILE A 162 8.48 11.38 7.92
CA ILE A 162 7.95 11.30 9.30
C ILE A 162 6.97 10.14 9.46
N ALA A 163 6.01 10.01 8.54
CA ALA A 163 5.00 8.95 8.54
C ALA A 163 5.64 7.55 8.53
N ILE A 164 6.68 7.38 7.73
CA ILE A 164 7.37 6.10 7.55
C ILE A 164 8.10 5.65 8.81
N LEU A 165 8.62 6.56 9.62
CA LEU A 165 9.23 6.23 10.91
C LEU A 165 8.22 5.57 11.88
N GLY A 166 6.98 6.06 11.92
CA GLY A 166 5.96 5.49 12.78
C GLY A 166 5.27 4.28 12.16
N THR A 167 4.57 4.49 11.05
CA THR A 167 3.75 3.45 10.41
C THR A 167 4.60 2.30 9.86
N GLY A 168 5.74 2.62 9.27
CA GLY A 168 6.65 1.62 8.69
C GLY A 168 7.51 0.91 9.73
N SER A 169 8.01 1.61 10.76
CA SER A 169 8.92 1.03 11.74
C SER A 169 8.22 0.66 13.05
N LEU A 170 7.69 1.64 13.80
CA LEU A 170 7.12 1.38 15.14
C LEU A 170 5.91 0.45 15.12
N VAL A 171 4.95 0.70 14.22
CA VAL A 171 3.70 -0.08 14.18
C VAL A 171 3.98 -1.52 13.78
N GLN A 172 4.80 -1.73 12.76
CA GLN A 172 5.06 -3.07 12.24
C GLN A 172 5.90 -3.91 13.23
N SER A 173 6.95 -3.31 13.81
CA SER A 173 7.75 -4.01 14.81
C SER A 173 6.97 -4.31 16.10
N ASN A 174 6.05 -3.42 16.51
CA ASN A 174 5.15 -3.69 17.63
C ASN A 174 4.22 -4.87 17.36
N ALA A 175 3.52 -4.85 16.22
CA ALA A 175 2.61 -5.93 15.84
C ALA A 175 3.33 -7.28 15.77
N MET A 176 4.51 -7.29 15.17
CA MET A 176 5.34 -8.50 15.06
C MET A 176 5.84 -9.00 16.40
N ALA A 177 6.38 -8.10 17.24
CA ALA A 177 6.94 -8.47 18.54
C ALA A 177 5.87 -9.02 19.49
N ASN A 178 4.70 -8.38 19.53
CA ASN A 178 3.58 -8.89 20.33
C ASN A 178 3.08 -10.26 19.84
N SER A 179 3.02 -10.44 18.52
CA SER A 179 2.59 -11.71 17.92
C SER A 179 3.56 -12.86 18.28
N ILE A 180 4.87 -12.62 18.20
CA ILE A 180 5.90 -13.60 18.58
C ILE A 180 5.87 -13.87 20.10
N ASN A 181 5.79 -12.81 20.91
CA ASN A 181 5.73 -12.93 22.37
C ASN A 181 4.53 -13.77 22.82
N THR A 182 3.36 -13.58 22.21
CA THR A 182 2.14 -14.33 22.55
C THR A 182 2.32 -15.83 22.35
N ILE A 183 3.04 -16.27 21.30
CA ILE A 183 3.23 -17.70 21.01
C ILE A 183 4.38 -18.30 21.82
N THR A 184 5.48 -17.53 21.97
CA THR A 184 6.75 -18.07 22.45
C THR A 184 7.06 -17.71 23.90
N GLY A 185 6.44 -16.66 24.45
CA GLY A 185 6.78 -16.08 25.73
C GLY A 185 8.15 -15.38 25.80
N ILE A 186 8.85 -15.24 24.65
CA ILE A 186 10.16 -14.57 24.59
C ILE A 186 10.03 -13.09 24.92
N ASP A 187 10.98 -12.54 25.69
CA ASP A 187 11.00 -11.12 26.04
C ASP A 187 11.02 -10.21 24.79
N LEU A 188 10.20 -9.16 24.80
CA LEU A 188 10.06 -8.21 23.70
C LEU A 188 11.37 -7.53 23.30
N ARG A 189 12.32 -7.37 24.24
CA ARG A 189 13.65 -6.80 23.98
C ARG A 189 14.47 -7.71 23.07
N ILE A 190 14.46 -9.00 23.35
CA ILE A 190 15.17 -10.02 22.55
C ILE A 190 14.57 -10.06 21.16
N ILE A 191 13.24 -10.11 21.06
CA ILE A 191 12.53 -10.10 19.79
C ILE A 191 12.88 -8.84 18.99
N GLY A 192 12.84 -7.65 19.62
CA GLY A 192 13.18 -6.38 18.97
C GLY A 192 14.61 -6.35 18.41
N VAL A 193 15.58 -6.90 19.13
CA VAL A 193 16.96 -7.00 18.64
C VAL A 193 17.07 -7.97 17.46
N VAL A 194 16.39 -9.11 17.51
CA VAL A 194 16.37 -10.06 16.39
C VAL A 194 15.74 -9.43 15.13
N ILE A 195 14.60 -8.75 15.28
CA ILE A 195 13.94 -8.01 14.19
C ILE A 195 14.91 -7.00 13.59
N MET A 196 15.58 -6.21 14.43
CA MET A 196 16.55 -5.22 14.01
C MET A 196 17.69 -5.85 13.19
N ILE A 197 18.28 -6.94 13.65
CA ILE A 197 19.38 -7.62 12.95
C ILE A 197 18.92 -8.11 11.58
N LEU A 198 17.78 -8.81 11.51
CA LEU A 198 17.25 -9.34 10.26
C LEU A 198 16.91 -8.20 9.26
N MET A 199 16.31 -7.11 9.75
CA MET A 199 16.01 -5.95 8.93
C MET A 199 17.31 -5.32 8.38
N VAL A 200 18.32 -5.10 9.20
CA VAL A 200 19.61 -4.51 8.79
C VAL A 200 20.27 -5.32 7.69
N ILE A 201 20.29 -6.64 7.80
CA ILE A 201 20.84 -7.54 6.78
C ILE A 201 20.19 -7.30 5.42
N ILE A 202 18.87 -7.05 5.37
CA ILE A 202 18.15 -6.88 4.11
C ILE A 202 18.34 -5.46 3.56
N ILE A 203 18.15 -4.43 4.39
CA ILE A 203 18.13 -3.04 3.93
C ILE A 203 19.51 -2.53 3.45
N ILE A 204 20.62 -3.10 3.94
CA ILE A 204 21.97 -2.73 3.50
C ILE A 204 22.14 -2.96 1.98
N GLY A 205 21.48 -3.97 1.40
CA GLY A 205 21.55 -4.27 -0.02
C GLY A 205 20.67 -3.39 -0.93
N GLY A 206 19.96 -2.40 -0.35
CA GLY A 206 19.09 -1.48 -1.10
C GLY A 206 17.92 -2.17 -1.80
N ILE A 207 17.36 -1.50 -2.83
CA ILE A 207 16.12 -1.96 -3.51
C ILE A 207 16.26 -3.36 -4.13
N LYS A 208 17.43 -3.74 -4.60
CA LYS A 208 17.65 -5.06 -5.20
C LYS A 208 17.48 -6.18 -4.20
N ARG A 209 18.08 -6.06 -3.01
CA ARG A 209 17.94 -7.08 -1.96
C ARG A 209 16.54 -7.07 -1.37
N ILE A 210 15.94 -5.89 -1.18
CA ILE A 210 14.56 -5.74 -0.74
C ILE A 210 13.61 -6.40 -1.75
N GLY A 211 13.77 -6.12 -3.05
CA GLY A 211 12.98 -6.73 -4.12
C GLY A 211 13.13 -8.24 -4.21
N ALA A 212 14.37 -8.74 -4.16
CA ALA A 212 14.63 -10.18 -4.18
C ALA A 212 14.10 -10.92 -2.95
N PHE A 213 14.10 -10.27 -1.78
CA PHE A 213 13.47 -10.77 -0.56
C PHE A 213 11.94 -10.79 -0.70
N ALA A 214 11.35 -9.66 -1.12
CA ALA A 214 9.90 -9.53 -1.27
C ALA A 214 9.33 -10.50 -2.31
N GLU A 215 10.01 -10.68 -3.45
CA GLU A 215 9.60 -11.61 -4.52
C GLU A 215 9.45 -13.06 -4.04
N LYS A 216 10.22 -13.48 -3.03
CA LYS A 216 10.14 -14.81 -2.45
C LYS A 216 9.13 -14.90 -1.31
N ILE A 217 9.15 -13.93 -0.41
CA ILE A 217 8.36 -14.00 0.83
C ILE A 217 6.90 -13.64 0.60
N VAL A 218 6.59 -12.65 -0.27
CA VAL A 218 5.20 -12.21 -0.49
C VAL A 218 4.32 -13.33 -1.07
N PRO A 219 4.72 -14.07 -2.11
CA PRO A 219 3.92 -15.21 -2.55
C PRO A 219 3.80 -16.29 -1.48
N LEU A 220 4.89 -16.62 -0.78
CA LEU A 220 4.88 -17.64 0.28
C LEU A 220 3.89 -17.29 1.39
N MET A 221 3.97 -16.08 1.95
CA MET A 221 3.09 -15.65 3.04
C MET A 221 1.63 -15.56 2.56
N SER A 222 1.40 -15.11 1.32
CA SER A 222 0.05 -15.03 0.74
C SER A 222 -0.57 -16.40 0.55
N VAL A 223 0.16 -17.37 0.03
CA VAL A 223 -0.32 -18.75 -0.17
C VAL A 223 -0.59 -19.42 1.18
N LEU A 224 0.28 -19.26 2.18
CA LEU A 224 0.06 -19.80 3.52
C LEU A 224 -1.20 -19.22 4.17
N TYR A 225 -1.34 -17.90 4.15
CA TYR A 225 -2.48 -17.22 4.77
C TYR A 225 -3.80 -17.52 4.04
N LEU A 226 -3.82 -17.37 2.71
CA LEU A 226 -5.02 -17.65 1.90
C LEU A 226 -5.38 -19.14 1.93
N GLY A 227 -4.39 -20.03 1.90
CA GLY A 227 -4.62 -21.47 2.01
C GLY A 227 -5.31 -21.84 3.32
N ALA A 228 -4.78 -21.36 4.44
CA ALA A 228 -5.41 -21.58 5.74
C ALA A 228 -6.82 -20.96 5.81
N THR A 229 -7.00 -19.76 5.27
CA THR A 229 -8.30 -19.09 5.22
C THR A 229 -9.31 -19.88 4.41
N ILE A 230 -8.91 -20.43 3.24
CA ILE A 230 -9.77 -21.27 2.41
C ILE A 230 -10.22 -22.54 3.19
N VAL A 231 -9.30 -23.19 3.88
CA VAL A 231 -9.62 -24.36 4.72
C VAL A 231 -10.68 -24.00 5.76
N ILE A 232 -10.51 -22.90 6.47
CA ILE A 232 -11.47 -22.42 7.47
C ILE A 232 -12.83 -22.09 6.84
N LEU A 233 -12.85 -21.44 5.67
CA LEU A 233 -14.10 -21.12 4.99
C LEU A 233 -14.83 -22.38 4.47
N VAL A 234 -14.09 -23.43 4.12
CA VAL A 234 -14.70 -24.74 3.82
C VAL A 234 -15.35 -25.36 5.07
N ILE A 235 -14.71 -25.22 6.25
CA ILE A 235 -15.31 -25.62 7.53
C ILE A 235 -16.59 -24.83 7.79
N TYR A 236 -16.55 -23.51 7.58
CA TYR A 236 -17.69 -22.59 7.78
C TYR A 236 -18.61 -22.45 6.56
N ARG A 237 -18.59 -23.38 5.59
CA ARG A 237 -19.36 -23.25 4.34
C ARG A 237 -20.85 -22.96 4.53
N ARG A 238 -21.46 -23.47 5.62
CA ARG A 238 -22.87 -23.23 5.93
C ARG A 238 -23.17 -21.80 6.40
N GLN A 239 -22.18 -21.12 6.98
CA GLN A 239 -22.27 -19.76 7.48
C GLN A 239 -21.93 -18.70 6.42
N LEU A 240 -21.28 -19.10 5.29
CA LEU A 240 -20.83 -18.14 4.26
C LEU A 240 -21.98 -17.32 3.68
N GLY A 241 -23.14 -17.95 3.41
CA GLY A 241 -24.28 -17.23 2.86
C GLY A 241 -24.81 -16.15 3.80
N SER A 242 -24.93 -16.46 5.09
CA SER A 242 -25.35 -15.50 6.09
C SER A 242 -24.29 -14.43 6.34
N ALA A 243 -22.99 -14.77 6.34
CA ALA A 243 -21.90 -13.80 6.49
C ALA A 243 -21.91 -12.78 5.33
N LEU A 244 -22.03 -13.21 4.08
CA LEU A 244 -22.21 -12.31 2.93
C LEU A 244 -23.50 -11.49 3.04
N GLY A 245 -24.58 -12.09 3.52
CA GLY A 245 -25.82 -11.38 3.81
C GLY A 245 -25.60 -10.24 4.81
N PHE A 246 -24.93 -10.48 5.94
CA PHE A 246 -24.61 -9.46 6.94
C PHE A 246 -23.74 -8.32 6.36
N ILE A 247 -22.74 -8.65 5.55
CA ILE A 247 -21.89 -7.63 4.91
C ILE A 247 -22.76 -6.66 4.08
N VAL A 248 -23.72 -7.16 3.32
CA VAL A 248 -24.55 -6.32 2.45
C VAL A 248 -25.67 -5.63 3.21
N THR A 249 -26.38 -6.32 4.09
CA THR A 249 -27.54 -5.76 4.82
C THR A 249 -27.11 -4.71 5.85
N ASP A 250 -26.03 -5.00 6.61
CA ASP A 250 -25.56 -4.13 7.67
C ASP A 250 -24.77 -2.93 7.16
N ALA A 251 -24.45 -2.92 5.86
CA ALA A 251 -23.85 -1.75 5.21
C ALA A 251 -24.76 -0.53 5.18
N PHE A 252 -26.10 -0.75 5.17
CA PHE A 252 -27.12 0.27 4.99
C PHE A 252 -28.09 0.38 6.16
N LYS A 253 -27.95 -0.46 7.17
CA LYS A 253 -28.78 -0.47 8.36
C LYS A 253 -27.91 -0.38 9.61
N PRO A 254 -28.37 0.28 10.69
CA PRO A 254 -27.66 0.22 11.96
C PRO A 254 -27.53 -1.23 12.41
N THR A 255 -26.31 -1.66 12.70
CA THR A 255 -26.10 -2.99 13.29
C THR A 255 -26.57 -2.98 14.72
N ALA A 256 -27.56 -3.81 15.05
CA ALA A 256 -28.11 -3.91 16.39
C ALA A 256 -27.03 -4.38 17.39
N ALA A 257 -27.17 -3.96 18.62
CA ALA A 257 -26.37 -4.49 19.72
C ALA A 257 -26.68 -5.98 19.90
N VAL A 258 -25.69 -6.84 19.69
CA VAL A 258 -25.82 -8.30 19.77
C VAL A 258 -24.65 -8.85 20.58
N GLY A 259 -24.93 -9.72 21.53
CA GLY A 259 -23.91 -10.26 22.43
C GLY A 259 -23.24 -9.15 23.25
N GLY A 260 -21.96 -8.94 23.07
CA GLY A 260 -21.23 -7.82 23.66
C GLY A 260 -20.90 -6.69 22.68
N PHE A 261 -21.41 -6.73 21.45
CA PHE A 261 -21.24 -5.67 20.47
C PHE A 261 -22.17 -4.50 20.78
N ALA A 262 -21.63 -3.29 20.95
CA ALA A 262 -22.40 -2.10 21.35
C ALA A 262 -23.34 -1.57 20.25
N GLY A 263 -23.32 -2.15 19.04
CA GLY A 263 -24.02 -1.64 17.86
C GLY A 263 -23.19 -0.60 17.10
N ALA A 264 -23.53 -0.41 15.83
CA ALA A 264 -22.91 0.61 14.99
C ALA A 264 -23.96 1.38 14.20
N THR A 265 -23.80 2.70 14.12
CA THR A 265 -24.58 3.50 13.19
C THR A 265 -24.09 3.31 11.77
N VAL A 266 -24.94 3.56 10.77
CA VAL A 266 -24.54 3.51 9.34
C VAL A 266 -23.32 4.40 9.08
N LEU A 267 -23.23 5.56 9.71
CA LEU A 267 -22.10 6.47 9.58
C LEU A 267 -20.79 5.85 10.12
N MET A 268 -20.84 5.16 11.27
CA MET A 268 -19.70 4.44 11.83
C MET A 268 -19.26 3.30 10.88
N THR A 269 -20.22 2.55 10.38
CA THR A 269 -19.98 1.46 9.40
C THR A 269 -19.27 1.97 8.16
N ILE A 270 -19.76 3.07 7.57
CA ILE A 270 -19.13 3.74 6.42
C ILE A 270 -17.72 4.21 6.78
N ARG A 271 -17.57 4.95 7.88
CA ARG A 271 -16.29 5.54 8.29
C ARG A 271 -15.23 4.46 8.50
N HIS A 272 -15.53 3.42 9.26
CA HIS A 272 -14.57 2.37 9.57
C HIS A 272 -14.26 1.50 8.37
N GLY A 273 -15.25 1.22 7.52
CA GLY A 273 -15.03 0.47 6.28
C GLY A 273 -14.12 1.22 5.31
N LEU A 274 -14.44 2.48 5.01
CA LEU A 274 -13.66 3.32 4.09
C LEU A 274 -12.23 3.56 4.62
N ALA A 275 -12.09 3.95 5.90
CA ALA A 275 -10.78 4.22 6.49
C ALA A 275 -9.87 2.98 6.45
N ARG A 276 -10.40 1.80 6.79
CA ARG A 276 -9.61 0.57 6.76
C ARG A 276 -9.37 0.04 5.35
N GLY A 277 -10.29 0.28 4.41
CA GLY A 277 -10.08 0.03 3.00
C GLY A 277 -8.88 0.80 2.46
N ILE A 278 -8.79 2.08 2.78
CA ILE A 278 -7.67 2.96 2.40
C ILE A 278 -6.35 2.48 3.02
N PHE A 279 -6.37 2.20 4.33
CA PHE A 279 -5.19 1.73 5.05
C PHE A 279 -4.66 0.39 4.53
N SER A 280 -5.54 -0.49 4.06
CA SER A 280 -5.17 -1.83 3.61
C SER A 280 -4.47 -1.87 2.26
N ASN A 281 -4.62 -0.84 1.42
CA ASN A 281 -4.06 -0.82 0.06
C ASN A 281 -3.11 0.35 -0.22
N GLU A 282 -2.95 1.27 0.71
CA GLU A 282 -2.07 2.45 0.60
C GLU A 282 -2.32 3.34 -0.64
N ALA A 283 -3.41 3.16 -1.38
CA ALA A 283 -3.70 4.02 -2.51
C ALA A 283 -4.08 5.42 -2.03
N GLY A 284 -3.54 6.44 -2.67
CA GLY A 284 -3.68 7.82 -2.24
C GLY A 284 -2.58 8.28 -1.27
N LEU A 285 -1.84 7.35 -0.64
CA LEU A 285 -0.68 7.70 0.19
C LEU A 285 0.55 8.09 -0.63
N GLY A 286 0.69 7.55 -1.85
CA GLY A 286 1.86 7.79 -2.69
C GLY A 286 3.11 7.01 -2.29
N SER A 287 3.01 6.03 -1.39
CA SER A 287 4.13 5.20 -0.91
C SER A 287 4.58 4.19 -1.96
N ALA A 288 3.72 3.31 -2.40
CA ALA A 288 4.01 2.24 -3.35
C ALA A 288 4.55 2.71 -4.72
N PRO A 289 4.12 3.86 -5.29
CA PRO A 289 4.71 4.40 -6.51
C PRO A 289 6.23 4.53 -6.48
N MET A 290 6.84 4.74 -5.32
CA MET A 290 8.31 4.81 -5.18
C MET A 290 8.99 3.47 -5.49
N ALA A 291 8.40 2.33 -5.11
CA ALA A 291 8.92 1.01 -5.47
C ALA A 291 8.69 0.69 -6.95
N HIS A 292 7.50 0.99 -7.44
CA HIS A 292 7.14 0.75 -8.84
C HIS A 292 7.97 1.59 -9.82
N ALA A 293 8.38 2.80 -9.45
CA ALA A 293 9.23 3.64 -10.27
C ALA A 293 10.63 3.03 -10.51
N ALA A 294 11.10 2.16 -9.61
CA ALA A 294 12.38 1.45 -9.79
C ALA A 294 12.31 0.29 -10.80
N ALA A 295 11.13 -0.08 -11.28
CA ALA A 295 10.93 -1.19 -12.19
C ALA A 295 11.43 -0.89 -13.60
N HIS A 296 11.98 -1.91 -14.24
CA HIS A 296 12.28 -1.89 -15.65
C HIS A 296 11.00 -2.11 -16.47
N THR A 297 10.53 -1.11 -17.19
CA THR A 297 9.26 -1.18 -17.95
C THR A 297 9.35 -0.37 -19.24
N ASP A 298 8.69 -0.86 -20.28
CA ASP A 298 8.62 -0.24 -21.61
C ASP A 298 7.61 0.93 -21.66
N HIS A 299 6.60 0.90 -20.81
CA HIS A 299 5.58 1.95 -20.77
C HIS A 299 5.01 2.15 -19.35
N PRO A 300 4.79 3.42 -18.91
CA PRO A 300 4.25 3.72 -17.57
C PRO A 300 2.94 3.01 -17.25
N VAL A 301 2.01 2.94 -18.18
CA VAL A 301 0.71 2.27 -18.00
C VAL A 301 0.88 0.78 -17.71
N ARG A 302 1.88 0.13 -18.30
CA ARG A 302 2.15 -1.30 -18.04
C ARG A 302 2.52 -1.55 -16.57
N GLN A 303 3.31 -0.66 -16.00
CA GLN A 303 3.61 -0.74 -14.57
C GLN A 303 2.41 -0.30 -13.71
N GLY A 304 1.64 0.70 -14.16
CA GLY A 304 0.41 1.12 -13.50
C GLY A 304 -0.63 0.01 -13.35
N MET A 305 -0.73 -0.90 -14.34
CA MET A 305 -1.64 -2.06 -14.26
C MET A 305 -1.39 -2.92 -13.02
N TRP A 306 -0.13 -3.07 -12.59
CA TRP A 306 0.21 -3.79 -11.37
C TRP A 306 -0.41 -3.15 -10.12
N GLY A 307 -0.52 -1.81 -10.07
CA GLY A 307 -1.16 -1.11 -8.95
C GLY A 307 -2.65 -1.44 -8.80
N ALA A 308 -3.38 -1.59 -9.91
CA ALA A 308 -4.77 -2.02 -9.84
C ALA A 308 -4.90 -3.46 -9.27
N ILE A 309 -4.00 -4.34 -9.67
CA ILE A 309 -3.94 -5.72 -9.16
C ILE A 309 -3.51 -5.76 -7.68
N GLU A 310 -2.57 -4.91 -7.29
CA GLU A 310 -2.12 -4.79 -5.90
C GLU A 310 -3.29 -4.47 -4.96
N VAL A 311 -4.12 -3.48 -5.31
CA VAL A 311 -5.34 -3.15 -4.55
C VAL A 311 -6.35 -4.29 -4.56
N PHE A 312 -6.54 -4.94 -5.70
CA PHE A 312 -7.43 -6.09 -5.81
C PHE A 312 -6.99 -7.23 -4.87
N VAL A 313 -5.72 -7.58 -4.88
CA VAL A 313 -5.19 -8.67 -4.03
C VAL A 313 -5.24 -8.29 -2.56
N SER A 314 -4.77 -7.11 -2.19
CA SER A 314 -4.70 -6.71 -0.77
C SER A 314 -6.07 -6.48 -0.16
N SER A 315 -6.96 -5.73 -0.82
CA SER A 315 -8.22 -5.31 -0.23
C SER A 315 -9.40 -6.20 -0.62
N ILE A 316 -9.55 -6.53 -1.91
CA ILE A 316 -10.69 -7.37 -2.33
C ILE A 316 -10.46 -8.82 -1.93
N LEU A 317 -9.27 -9.37 -2.14
CA LEU A 317 -9.02 -10.78 -1.84
C LEU A 317 -8.69 -10.99 -0.35
N ILE A 318 -7.55 -10.47 0.13
CA ILE A 318 -7.06 -10.80 1.48
C ILE A 318 -7.97 -10.25 2.57
N CYS A 319 -8.39 -8.98 2.50
CA CYS A 319 -9.27 -8.43 3.53
C CYS A 319 -10.65 -9.09 3.55
N THR A 320 -11.20 -9.47 2.39
CA THR A 320 -12.48 -10.21 2.34
C THR A 320 -12.36 -11.58 2.97
N MET A 321 -11.28 -12.30 2.66
CA MET A 321 -11.03 -13.63 3.25
C MET A 321 -10.89 -13.54 4.77
N THR A 322 -10.12 -12.58 5.28
CA THR A 322 -10.01 -12.30 6.72
C THR A 322 -11.37 -12.00 7.35
N ALA A 323 -12.14 -11.11 6.70
CA ALA A 323 -13.45 -10.70 7.19
C ALA A 323 -14.45 -11.86 7.25
N LEU A 324 -14.49 -12.69 6.23
CA LEU A 324 -15.38 -13.84 6.20
C LEU A 324 -15.08 -14.83 7.33
N VAL A 325 -13.81 -15.11 7.62
CA VAL A 325 -13.45 -15.96 8.77
C VAL A 325 -13.94 -15.37 10.08
N ILE A 326 -13.70 -14.06 10.29
CA ILE A 326 -14.14 -13.35 11.50
C ILE A 326 -15.68 -13.39 11.63
N ILE A 327 -16.41 -13.09 10.58
CA ILE A 327 -17.87 -13.02 10.61
C ILE A 327 -18.46 -14.42 10.80
N CYS A 328 -17.97 -15.43 10.06
CA CYS A 328 -18.42 -16.81 10.18
C CYS A 328 -18.15 -17.43 11.56
N SER A 329 -17.07 -17.01 12.23
CA SER A 329 -16.76 -17.49 13.60
C SER A 329 -17.77 -17.01 14.64
N GLY A 330 -18.49 -15.89 14.38
CA GLY A 330 -19.39 -15.24 15.31
C GLY A 330 -18.70 -14.47 16.44
N LEU A 331 -17.37 -14.50 16.54
CA LEU A 331 -16.63 -13.83 17.62
C LEU A 331 -16.61 -12.31 17.52
N TRP A 332 -17.00 -11.75 16.37
CA TRP A 332 -17.03 -10.30 16.18
C TRP A 332 -18.00 -9.59 17.15
N SER A 333 -19.04 -10.29 17.61
CA SER A 333 -20.04 -9.77 18.56
C SER A 333 -19.69 -10.02 20.03
N ASP A 334 -18.61 -10.75 20.34
CA ASP A 334 -18.19 -11.03 21.72
C ASP A 334 -17.38 -9.84 22.29
N ALA A 335 -17.87 -9.22 23.37
CA ALA A 335 -17.21 -8.09 24.03
C ALA A 335 -15.84 -8.44 24.61
N ASN A 336 -15.64 -9.70 25.02
CA ASN A 336 -14.42 -10.13 25.68
C ASN A 336 -13.26 -10.34 24.70
N VAL A 337 -13.51 -10.33 23.39
CA VAL A 337 -12.49 -10.50 22.37
C VAL A 337 -12.04 -9.13 21.85
N ASP A 338 -10.81 -8.76 22.17
CA ASP A 338 -10.19 -7.54 21.67
C ASP A 338 -9.99 -7.58 20.14
N ALA A 339 -10.12 -6.42 19.48
CA ALA A 339 -9.94 -6.30 18.02
C ALA A 339 -8.57 -6.82 17.54
N ASN A 340 -7.52 -6.63 18.32
CA ASN A 340 -6.17 -7.09 17.96
C ASN A 340 -6.04 -8.61 17.96
N ARG A 341 -6.82 -9.31 18.80
CA ARG A 341 -6.83 -10.77 18.91
C ARG A 341 -7.95 -11.43 18.12
N LEU A 342 -8.90 -10.65 17.60
CA LEU A 342 -10.13 -11.17 16.99
C LEU A 342 -9.86 -12.14 15.82
N THR A 343 -8.92 -11.80 14.94
CA THR A 343 -8.55 -12.69 13.83
C THR A 343 -7.92 -13.99 14.33
N ALA A 344 -6.98 -13.90 15.28
CA ALA A 344 -6.33 -15.08 15.86
C ALA A 344 -7.34 -15.98 16.58
N ALA A 345 -8.23 -15.41 17.38
CA ALA A 345 -9.30 -16.15 18.07
C ALA A 345 -10.30 -16.81 17.07
N ALA A 346 -10.59 -16.12 15.94
CA ALA A 346 -11.46 -16.69 14.91
C ALA A 346 -10.81 -17.90 14.19
N PHE A 347 -9.50 -17.83 13.96
CA PHE A 347 -8.75 -18.96 13.41
C PHE A 347 -8.63 -20.12 14.41
N GLU A 348 -8.31 -19.82 15.68
CA GLU A 348 -8.22 -20.80 16.76
C GLU A 348 -9.56 -21.54 16.95
N LYS A 349 -10.68 -20.82 16.92
CA LYS A 349 -12.02 -21.43 17.01
C LYS A 349 -12.30 -22.42 15.87
N ALA A 350 -11.81 -22.12 14.67
CA ALA A 350 -11.99 -22.98 13.50
C ALA A 350 -10.97 -24.13 13.45
N LEU A 351 -9.74 -23.87 13.86
CA LEU A 351 -8.60 -24.78 13.89
C LEU A 351 -7.98 -24.76 15.27
N PRO A 352 -8.51 -25.54 16.23
CA PRO A 352 -8.04 -25.54 17.62
C PRO A 352 -6.56 -25.90 17.76
N VAL A 353 -6.02 -26.67 16.81
CA VAL A 353 -4.58 -26.99 16.75
C VAL A 353 -3.94 -26.13 15.65
N GLY A 354 -3.24 -25.07 16.04
CA GLY A 354 -2.41 -24.30 15.13
C GLY A 354 -3.07 -23.06 14.49
N GLY A 355 -4.37 -22.79 14.69
CA GLY A 355 -5.04 -21.64 14.10
C GLY A 355 -4.42 -20.30 14.53
N GLU A 356 -4.18 -20.09 15.82
CA GLU A 356 -3.49 -18.91 16.36
C GLU A 356 -2.06 -18.79 15.80
N MET A 357 -1.33 -19.90 15.71
CA MET A 357 0.03 -19.94 15.19
C MET A 357 0.08 -19.51 13.70
N ILE A 358 -0.88 -19.92 12.89
CA ILE A 358 -0.95 -19.53 11.47
C ILE A 358 -1.13 -18.01 11.33
N VAL A 359 -2.05 -17.41 12.09
CA VAL A 359 -2.28 -15.96 12.05
C VAL A 359 -1.05 -15.21 12.56
N SER A 360 -0.44 -15.67 13.61
CA SER A 360 0.73 -15.05 14.21
C SER A 360 1.96 -15.12 13.31
N LEU A 361 2.20 -16.26 12.66
CA LEU A 361 3.24 -16.38 11.62
C LEU A 361 2.93 -15.52 10.40
N GLY A 362 1.66 -15.48 9.97
CA GLY A 362 1.22 -14.59 8.89
C GLY A 362 1.48 -13.13 9.25
N LEU A 363 1.07 -12.69 10.43
CA LEU A 363 1.27 -11.32 10.90
C LEU A 363 2.75 -10.97 11.05
N MET A 364 3.57 -11.91 11.54
CA MET A 364 5.02 -11.74 11.61
C MET A 364 5.63 -11.52 10.23
N LEU A 365 5.29 -12.35 9.25
CA LEU A 365 5.82 -12.22 7.89
C LEU A 365 5.32 -10.94 7.21
N PHE A 366 4.03 -10.63 7.30
CA PHE A 366 3.43 -9.43 6.74
C PHE A 366 4.03 -8.17 7.35
N ALA A 367 4.13 -8.08 8.67
CA ALA A 367 4.70 -6.93 9.34
C ALA A 367 6.20 -6.76 9.04
N PHE A 368 6.95 -7.86 8.94
CA PHE A 368 8.37 -7.81 8.61
C PHE A 368 8.62 -7.34 7.16
N THR A 369 7.85 -7.83 6.21
CA THR A 369 7.95 -7.38 4.82
C THR A 369 7.58 -5.91 4.66
N THR A 370 6.56 -5.45 5.41
CA THR A 370 6.18 -4.03 5.45
C THR A 370 7.29 -3.18 6.07
N LEU A 371 7.87 -3.59 7.20
CA LEU A 371 9.00 -2.91 7.84
C LEU A 371 10.15 -2.67 6.87
N VAL A 372 10.52 -3.69 6.09
CA VAL A 372 11.63 -3.60 5.13
C VAL A 372 11.28 -2.72 3.93
N SER A 373 10.06 -2.83 3.38
CA SER A 373 9.63 -2.07 2.20
C SER A 373 9.43 -0.59 2.51
N TRP A 374 8.86 -0.26 3.66
CA TRP A 374 8.66 1.12 4.09
C TRP A 374 9.97 1.86 4.36
N TYR A 375 11.03 1.15 4.79
CA TYR A 375 12.36 1.76 4.85
C TYR A 375 12.79 2.32 3.49
N TYR A 376 12.54 1.59 2.40
CA TYR A 376 12.88 2.06 1.06
C TYR A 376 12.13 3.34 0.70
N TYR A 377 10.85 3.44 1.03
CA TYR A 377 10.06 4.66 0.79
C TYR A 377 10.63 5.85 1.57
N GLY A 378 11.00 5.64 2.82
CA GLY A 378 11.64 6.67 3.65
C GLY A 378 12.99 7.12 3.11
N ASP A 379 13.84 6.20 2.66
CA ASP A 379 15.12 6.54 2.01
C ASP A 379 14.88 7.36 0.73
N LYS A 380 13.84 7.07 -0.05
CA LYS A 380 13.49 7.86 -1.24
C LYS A 380 12.99 9.25 -0.88
N CYS A 381 12.15 9.41 0.14
CA CYS A 381 11.72 10.72 0.63
C CYS A 381 12.92 11.58 1.08
N ILE A 382 13.80 11.02 1.90
CA ILE A 382 14.99 11.76 2.37
C ILE A 382 15.98 12.04 1.25
N SER A 383 16.20 11.08 0.33
CA SER A 383 17.14 11.29 -0.78
C SER A 383 16.67 12.35 -1.78
N TYR A 384 15.34 12.58 -1.85
CA TYR A 384 14.78 13.69 -2.61
C TYR A 384 15.06 15.05 -1.95
N ILE A 385 14.90 15.14 -0.63
CA ILE A 385 15.12 16.39 0.13
C ILE A 385 16.60 16.77 0.14
N THR A 386 17.50 15.80 0.30
CA THR A 386 18.94 16.08 0.48
C THR A 386 19.82 15.03 -0.18
N LYS A 387 20.93 15.51 -0.77
CA LYS A 387 22.01 14.66 -1.29
C LYS A 387 23.02 14.25 -0.21
N SER A 388 22.92 14.80 1.02
CA SER A 388 23.85 14.51 2.11
C SER A 388 23.79 13.05 2.54
N LYS A 389 24.91 12.33 2.36
CA LYS A 389 25.07 10.95 2.82
C LYS A 389 24.93 10.83 4.34
N THR A 390 25.37 11.85 5.08
CA THR A 390 25.29 11.87 6.54
C THR A 390 23.83 11.91 7.01
N ILE A 391 23.00 12.81 6.46
CA ILE A 391 21.57 12.90 6.84
C ILE A 391 20.85 11.61 6.50
N ARG A 392 21.10 11.02 5.34
CA ARG A 392 20.54 9.72 4.95
C ARG A 392 20.96 8.59 5.90
N SER A 393 22.22 8.59 6.35
CA SER A 393 22.72 7.61 7.33
C SER A 393 22.09 7.80 8.71
N ILE A 394 21.87 9.06 9.14
CA ILE A 394 21.16 9.36 10.39
C ILE A 394 19.71 8.86 10.31
N TYR A 395 18.99 9.15 9.23
CA TYR A 395 17.63 8.68 9.04
C TYR A 395 17.53 7.14 9.08
N LYS A 396 18.47 6.46 8.42
CA LYS A 396 18.58 5.00 8.46
C LYS A 396 18.78 4.49 9.89
N ALA A 397 19.70 5.11 10.66
CA ALA A 397 19.95 4.74 12.04
C ALA A 397 18.71 4.96 12.93
N VAL A 398 18.01 6.09 12.77
CA VAL A 398 16.76 6.37 13.47
C VAL A 398 15.69 5.34 13.14
N TYR A 399 15.52 4.97 11.86
CA TYR A 399 14.56 3.95 11.44
C TYR A 399 14.85 2.60 12.10
N ILE A 400 16.14 2.21 12.16
CA ILE A 400 16.59 0.97 12.80
C ILE A 400 16.30 1.00 14.30
N ILE A 401 16.64 2.09 14.99
CA ILE A 401 16.40 2.24 16.42
C ILE A 401 14.89 2.19 16.71
N PHE A 402 14.06 2.81 15.86
CA PHE A 402 12.62 2.81 16.01
C PHE A 402 12.01 1.41 15.91
N SER A 403 12.61 0.47 15.17
CA SER A 403 12.12 -0.91 15.13
C SER A 403 12.27 -1.62 16.49
N VAL A 404 13.33 -1.32 17.24
CA VAL A 404 13.51 -1.84 18.61
C VAL A 404 12.54 -1.14 19.58
N VAL A 405 12.45 0.18 19.52
CA VAL A 405 11.52 0.96 20.36
C VAL A 405 10.07 0.54 20.14
N GLY A 406 9.69 0.30 18.87
CA GLY A 406 8.37 -0.21 18.51
C GLY A 406 8.08 -1.58 19.14
N SER A 407 9.02 -2.48 19.10
CA SER A 407 8.89 -3.82 19.72
C SER A 407 8.59 -3.76 21.21
N LEU A 408 9.04 -2.73 21.91
CA LEU A 408 8.82 -2.51 23.35
C LEU A 408 7.47 -1.83 23.69
N GLY A 409 6.59 -1.64 22.73
CA GLY A 409 5.29 -0.98 22.93
C GLY A 409 5.21 0.41 22.28
N GLY A 410 6.35 0.93 21.79
CA GLY A 410 6.43 2.21 21.10
C GLY A 410 6.10 3.41 21.97
N LEU A 411 6.19 4.59 21.38
CA LEU A 411 5.75 5.84 21.99
C LEU A 411 4.41 6.23 21.34
N LYS A 412 3.30 6.14 22.07
CA LYS A 412 1.95 6.55 21.59
C LYS A 412 1.96 7.91 20.88
N PHE A 413 2.80 8.81 21.37
CA PHE A 413 3.03 10.11 20.79
C PHE A 413 3.56 10.06 19.34
N VAL A 414 4.54 9.18 19.07
CA VAL A 414 5.13 9.05 17.72
C VAL A 414 4.12 8.42 16.76
N TRP A 415 3.27 7.53 17.25
CA TRP A 415 2.17 6.96 16.45
C TRP A 415 1.21 8.04 15.98
N SER A 416 0.74 8.88 16.90
CA SER A 416 -0.19 9.96 16.56
C SER A 416 0.42 10.96 15.57
N ILE A 417 1.70 11.31 15.73
CA ILE A 417 2.40 12.17 14.76
C ILE A 417 2.50 11.50 13.40
N SER A 418 2.83 10.21 13.36
CA SER A 418 2.91 9.46 12.11
C SER A 418 1.57 9.36 11.39
N ASP A 419 0.49 9.17 12.12
CA ASP A 419 -0.85 9.16 11.54
C ASP A 419 -1.23 10.52 10.95
N VAL A 420 -0.91 11.61 11.64
CA VAL A 420 -1.09 12.97 11.10
C VAL A 420 -0.23 13.17 9.85
N ALA A 421 1.04 12.77 9.88
CA ALA A 421 1.94 12.90 8.74
C ALA A 421 1.48 12.05 7.54
N ASN A 422 0.97 10.84 7.77
CA ASN A 422 0.33 10.01 6.74
C ASN A 422 -0.86 10.72 6.09
N ALA A 423 -1.74 11.33 6.89
CA ALA A 423 -2.86 12.09 6.36
C ALA A 423 -2.41 13.29 5.54
N LEU A 424 -1.39 14.00 6.02
CA LEU A 424 -0.87 15.19 5.35
C LEU A 424 -0.12 14.88 4.05
N MET A 425 0.47 13.68 3.88
CA MET A 425 1.08 13.31 2.59
C MET A 425 0.05 12.98 1.51
N VAL A 426 -1.18 12.60 1.88
CA VAL A 426 -2.27 12.38 0.92
C VAL A 426 -2.64 13.63 0.15
N ILE A 427 -2.63 14.79 0.81
CA ILE A 427 -3.07 16.07 0.23
C ILE A 427 -2.23 16.45 -1.00
N PRO A 428 -0.90 16.62 -0.91
CA PRO A 428 -0.08 16.92 -2.08
C PRO A 428 -0.17 15.84 -3.15
N ASN A 429 -0.30 14.58 -2.76
CA ASN A 429 -0.47 13.47 -3.70
C ASN A 429 -1.72 13.64 -4.55
N PHE A 430 -2.90 13.83 -3.94
CA PHE A 430 -4.15 14.03 -4.68
C PHE A 430 -4.18 15.30 -5.52
N ILE A 431 -3.56 16.38 -5.05
CA ILE A 431 -3.37 17.59 -5.89
C ILE A 431 -2.61 17.21 -7.16
N GLY A 432 -1.52 16.47 -7.04
CA GLY A 432 -0.76 15.97 -8.19
C GLY A 432 -1.59 15.12 -9.14
N LEU A 433 -2.32 14.14 -8.63
CA LEU A 433 -3.14 13.22 -9.42
C LEU A 433 -4.26 13.94 -10.19
N ILE A 434 -4.93 14.89 -9.53
CA ILE A 434 -6.03 15.65 -10.14
C ILE A 434 -5.51 16.57 -11.25
N LEU A 435 -4.46 17.34 -10.97
CA LEU A 435 -3.88 18.28 -11.92
C LEU A 435 -3.22 17.58 -13.12
N LEU A 436 -2.60 16.39 -12.90
CA LEU A 436 -1.98 15.58 -13.95
C LEU A 436 -2.96 14.58 -14.62
N SER A 437 -4.25 14.68 -14.33
CA SER A 437 -5.23 13.75 -14.90
C SER A 437 -5.32 13.80 -16.43
N LYS A 438 -5.02 14.96 -17.05
CA LYS A 438 -4.94 15.11 -18.51
C LYS A 438 -3.78 14.30 -19.09
N GLN A 439 -2.63 14.36 -18.45
CA GLN A 439 -1.41 13.61 -18.82
C GLN A 439 -1.62 12.11 -18.63
N LEU A 440 -2.28 11.70 -17.55
CA LEU A 440 -2.66 10.30 -17.34
C LEU A 440 -3.54 9.76 -18.49
N VAL A 441 -4.56 10.53 -18.89
CA VAL A 441 -5.43 10.15 -20.02
C VAL A 441 -4.65 10.04 -21.32
N TRP A 442 -3.69 10.94 -21.53
CA TRP A 442 -2.82 10.89 -22.71
C TRP A 442 -1.97 9.61 -22.69
N LEU A 443 -1.32 9.27 -21.57
CA LEU A 443 -0.54 8.02 -21.40
C LEU A 443 -1.38 6.78 -21.72
N ILE A 444 -2.64 6.76 -21.26
CA ILE A 444 -3.56 5.65 -21.56
C ILE A 444 -3.86 5.58 -23.06
N LYS A 445 -4.05 6.72 -23.75
CA LYS A 445 -4.28 6.75 -25.20
C LYS A 445 -3.07 6.26 -25.97
N ASP A 446 -1.88 6.74 -25.62
CA ASP A 446 -0.62 6.30 -26.22
C ASP A 446 -0.41 4.80 -26.03
N PHE A 447 -0.61 4.29 -24.80
CA PHE A 447 -0.52 2.86 -24.53
C PHE A 447 -1.50 2.05 -25.39
N ASN A 448 -2.75 2.46 -25.47
CA ASN A 448 -3.76 1.75 -26.26
C ASN A 448 -3.43 1.72 -27.74
N LYS A 449 -2.85 2.80 -28.29
CA LYS A 449 -2.53 2.91 -29.71
C LYS A 449 -1.25 2.16 -30.07
N ASN A 450 -0.20 2.27 -29.25
CA ASN A 450 1.16 1.91 -29.64
C ASN A 450 1.71 0.66 -28.93
N TYR A 451 1.15 0.27 -27.76
CA TYR A 451 1.74 -0.75 -26.90
C TYR A 451 0.82 -1.92 -26.55
N LYS A 452 -0.51 -1.70 -26.57
CA LYS A 452 -1.46 -2.69 -26.07
C LYS A 452 -1.41 -4.02 -26.84
N ASP A 453 -1.40 -3.95 -28.15
CA ASP A 453 -1.55 -5.12 -29.05
C ASP A 453 -0.23 -5.54 -29.73
N THR A 454 0.82 -4.75 -29.62
CA THR A 454 2.05 -4.98 -30.41
C THR A 454 2.95 -6.08 -29.82
N GLY A 455 2.78 -6.47 -28.57
CA GLY A 455 3.62 -7.48 -27.90
C GLY A 455 5.12 -7.17 -27.90
N LYS A 456 5.55 -6.17 -28.63
CA LYS A 456 6.94 -5.72 -28.73
C LYS A 456 7.25 -4.90 -27.50
N LEU A 457 8.02 -5.49 -26.65
CA LEU A 457 8.69 -4.84 -25.56
C LEU A 457 9.71 -3.89 -26.20
N GLY A 458 9.38 -2.59 -26.21
CA GLY A 458 10.29 -1.55 -26.72
C GLY A 458 11.43 -1.28 -25.73
N ASN A 459 12.16 -0.22 -25.96
CA ASN A 459 13.32 0.16 -25.15
C ASN A 459 12.87 0.45 -23.71
N TYR A 460 13.28 -0.38 -22.73
CA TYR A 460 12.80 -0.43 -21.35
C TYR A 460 13.20 0.77 -20.44
N ASN A 461 13.80 1.81 -21.02
CA ASN A 461 14.38 2.92 -20.29
C ASN A 461 13.49 4.18 -20.27
N TRP A 462 12.19 4.01 -19.97
CA TRP A 462 11.32 5.17 -19.84
C TRP A 462 11.78 6.07 -18.69
N THR A 463 12.14 7.30 -19.01
CA THR A 463 12.45 8.37 -18.05
C THR A 463 11.78 9.66 -18.49
N PHE A 464 11.62 10.61 -17.58
CA PHE A 464 11.10 11.93 -17.88
C PHE A 464 11.91 12.62 -18.99
N ASP A 465 13.23 12.65 -18.86
CA ASP A 465 14.12 13.33 -19.81
C ASP A 465 14.11 12.70 -21.21
N ASN A 466 13.94 11.39 -21.30
CA ASN A 466 14.02 10.68 -22.57
C ASN A 466 12.71 10.71 -23.39
N HIS A 467 11.55 10.85 -22.71
CA HIS A 467 10.26 10.64 -23.38
C HIS A 467 9.26 11.78 -23.14
N TRP A 468 9.41 12.58 -22.08
CA TRP A 468 8.33 13.43 -21.60
C TRP A 468 8.73 14.87 -21.26
N GLY A 469 10.01 15.19 -21.16
CA GLY A 469 10.49 16.55 -20.89
C GLY A 469 9.90 17.59 -21.84
N ALA A 470 9.69 17.23 -23.10
CA ALA A 470 9.06 18.08 -24.11
C ALA A 470 7.56 18.29 -23.89
N VAL A 471 6.84 17.29 -23.37
CA VAL A 471 5.37 17.34 -23.17
C VAL A 471 4.99 18.04 -21.88
N PHE A 472 5.77 17.84 -20.80
CA PHE A 472 5.49 18.41 -19.48
C PHE A 472 6.10 19.79 -19.25
N ASN A 473 7.23 20.11 -19.90
CA ASN A 473 7.95 21.35 -19.61
C ASN A 473 8.73 21.86 -20.83
N LYS A 474 8.10 22.69 -21.66
CA LYS A 474 8.75 23.37 -22.81
C LYS A 474 10.01 24.18 -22.44
N ARG A 475 10.30 24.37 -21.15
CA ARG A 475 11.43 25.19 -20.65
C ARG A 475 12.68 24.41 -20.25
N LYS A 476 12.64 23.07 -20.14
CA LYS A 476 13.77 22.25 -19.67
C LYS A 476 14.39 21.31 -20.70
N VAL A 477 13.97 21.36 -21.95
CA VAL A 477 14.58 20.56 -23.03
C VAL A 477 15.96 21.17 -23.35
N LYS A 478 17.01 20.58 -22.83
CA LYS A 478 18.34 20.74 -23.41
C LYS A 478 18.32 20.11 -24.80
N GLU A 479 18.77 20.86 -25.80
CA GLU A 479 18.78 20.62 -27.25
C GLU A 479 19.54 19.34 -27.70
N THR A 480 19.39 18.23 -27.09
CA THR A 480 20.07 16.99 -27.51
C THR A 480 19.08 15.83 -27.52
N GLN A 481 18.31 15.77 -28.51
CA GLN A 481 17.74 14.64 -29.26
C GLN A 481 16.36 15.05 -29.80
N VAL A 482 16.37 15.45 -31.05
CA VAL A 482 15.16 15.67 -31.86
C VAL A 482 14.49 14.33 -32.08
N PHE A 483 13.50 14.00 -31.27
CA PHE A 483 12.44 13.09 -31.70
C PHE A 483 11.40 13.94 -32.45
N GLU A 484 11.07 13.55 -33.68
CA GLU A 484 10.03 14.22 -34.45
C GLU A 484 8.78 14.35 -33.58
N PRO A 485 8.21 15.57 -33.47
CA PRO A 485 6.99 15.75 -32.73
C PRO A 485 5.88 14.98 -33.44
N TYR A 486 5.35 13.95 -32.76
CA TYR A 486 4.08 13.36 -33.19
C TYR A 486 3.03 14.47 -33.21
N ASP A 487 2.47 14.68 -34.38
CA ASP A 487 1.40 15.65 -34.61
C ASP A 487 0.15 15.21 -33.84
N TYR A 488 -0.23 15.94 -32.80
CA TYR A 488 -1.25 15.55 -31.82
C TYR A 488 -2.60 16.25 -32.05
N ASP A 489 -2.75 16.96 -33.16
CA ASP A 489 -3.96 17.68 -33.49
C ASP A 489 -4.86 16.97 -34.53
N ASN A 490 -4.59 15.70 -34.84
CA ASN A 490 -5.45 14.86 -35.67
C ASN A 490 -6.01 13.66 -34.90
#